data_eca1c7bbebfc931571279b02c5de1cf1
#
_entry.id   eca1c7bbebfc931571279b02c5de1cf1
#
_cell.length_a   1.000
_cell.length_b   1.000
_cell.length_c   1.000
_cell.angle_alpha   90.00
_cell.angle_beta   90.00
_cell.angle_gamma   90.00
#
_symmetry.space_group_name_H-M   'P 1'
#
loop_
_entity.id
_entity.type
_entity.pdbx_description
1 polymer ?
#
loop_
_entity_poly.entity_id
_entity_poly.type
_entity_poly.pdbx_seq_one_letter_code
_entity_poly.pdbx_strand_id
1 'polypeptide(L)'
;MAGAKDQEPYEPNAEGLVGVLIDLKTTIAGQQVYSIIGFTADTFENVNQGDAVYSRSSDGKIGKAVANDTVDKATCIGFARTTKSTGESLDVVTHGQLSTSGLTRAASYYLSAASAGAITATPPTGSTHYLVRVGRASSTTQLIVKIEAPIVRN
;
A
#
# COMPACT_ATOMS: atom_id res chain seq x y z
N MET A 1 -20.06 31.20 38.81
CA MET A 1 -21.07 30.35 38.54
C MET A 1 -21.28 30.01 37.08
N ALA A 2 -21.84 30.84 36.32
CA ALA A 2 -22.12 30.48 34.96
C ALA A 2 -20.89 30.15 34.17
N GLY A 3 -19.79 30.69 34.55
CA GLY A 3 -18.56 30.45 33.81
C GLY A 3 -18.17 28.99 33.72
N ALA A 4 -18.64 28.20 34.63
CA ALA A 4 -18.22 26.80 34.63
C ALA A 4 -18.52 26.08 33.33
N LYS A 5 -19.61 26.47 32.70
CA LYS A 5 -19.98 25.80 31.49
C LYS A 5 -19.27 26.33 30.30
N ASP A 6 -18.49 27.30 30.44
CA ASP A 6 -17.88 27.93 29.30
C ASP A 6 -16.78 27.12 28.68
N GLN A 7 -16.37 26.07 29.37
CA GLN A 7 -15.40 25.21 28.78
C GLN A 7 -15.95 24.39 27.65
N GLU A 8 -17.22 24.09 27.72
CA GLU A 8 -17.78 23.25 26.69
C GLU A 8 -17.59 23.77 25.29
N PRO A 9 -17.73 25.06 25.04
CA PRO A 9 -17.64 25.52 23.65
C PRO A 9 -16.36 25.15 22.94
N TYR A 10 -15.29 25.04 23.70
CA TYR A 10 -14.05 24.73 23.05
C TYR A 10 -13.73 23.24 23.05
N GLU A 11 -14.30 22.48 23.93
CA GLU A 11 -14.15 21.04 23.95
C GLU A 11 -14.55 20.36 22.64
N PRO A 12 -15.66 20.71 22.01
CA PRO A 12 -16.02 20.11 20.74
C PRO A 12 -14.97 20.27 19.65
N ASN A 13 -14.27 21.38 19.62
CA ASN A 13 -13.23 21.61 18.63
C ASN A 13 -12.02 20.71 18.90
N ALA A 14 -11.63 20.58 20.13
CA ALA A 14 -10.57 19.65 20.51
C ALA A 14 -10.98 18.21 20.24
N GLU A 15 -12.22 17.89 20.49
CA GLU A 15 -12.75 16.56 20.20
C GLU A 15 -12.77 16.25 18.70
N GLY A 16 -13.00 17.23 17.86
CA GLY A 16 -12.96 17.03 16.42
C GLY A 16 -11.59 16.55 15.93
N LEU A 17 -10.52 17.21 16.38
CA LEU A 17 -9.17 16.78 16.05
C LEU A 17 -8.81 15.45 16.71
N VAL A 18 -9.14 15.30 17.96
CA VAL A 18 -8.90 14.07 18.70
C VAL A 18 -9.71 12.92 18.11
N GLY A 19 -10.92 13.19 17.62
CA GLY A 19 -11.76 12.18 16.98
C GLY A 19 -11.11 11.57 15.76
N VAL A 20 -10.49 12.36 14.91
CA VAL A 20 -9.75 11.83 13.74
C VAL A 20 -8.60 10.94 14.18
N LEU A 21 -7.83 11.35 15.19
CA LEU A 21 -6.74 10.55 15.72
C LEU A 21 -7.24 9.28 16.42
N ILE A 22 -8.37 9.36 17.12
CA ILE A 22 -8.98 8.22 17.82
C ILE A 22 -9.45 7.19 16.80
N ASP A 23 -10.05 7.60 15.70
CA ASP A 23 -10.48 6.67 14.66
C ASP A 23 -9.32 5.86 14.10
N LEU A 24 -8.20 6.53 13.82
CA LEU A 24 -6.98 5.85 13.40
C LEU A 24 -6.49 4.89 14.49
N LYS A 25 -6.47 5.31 15.73
CA LYS A 25 -6.05 4.48 16.85
C LYS A 25 -6.99 3.32 17.10
N THR A 26 -8.28 3.51 16.98
CA THR A 26 -9.26 2.44 17.16
C THR A 26 -9.09 1.36 16.12
N THR A 27 -8.85 1.74 14.86
CA THR A 27 -8.55 0.80 13.81
C THR A 27 -7.28 0.01 14.11
N ILE A 28 -6.28 0.66 14.69
CA ILE A 28 -5.01 0.03 15.06
C ILE A 28 -5.15 -0.84 16.31
N ALA A 29 -5.76 -0.31 17.36
CA ALA A 29 -5.74 -0.91 18.69
C ALA A 29 -6.44 -2.27 18.74
N GLY A 30 -7.54 -2.44 18.02
CA GLY A 30 -8.26 -3.70 18.03
C GLY A 30 -7.54 -4.83 17.32
N GLN A 31 -6.78 -4.55 16.29
CA GLN A 31 -6.25 -5.55 15.38
C GLN A 31 -4.76 -5.43 15.11
N GLN A 32 -4.10 -4.42 15.63
CA GLN A 32 -2.72 -4.14 15.31
C GLN A 32 -2.49 -3.98 13.80
N VAL A 33 -3.52 -3.58 13.08
CA VAL A 33 -3.46 -3.34 11.63
C VAL A 33 -3.26 -1.85 11.41
N TYR A 34 -2.27 -1.53 10.62
CA TYR A 34 -1.86 -0.16 10.38
C TYR A 34 -1.47 0.02 8.93
N SER A 35 -2.31 0.71 8.17
CA SER A 35 -2.07 0.98 6.75
C SER A 35 -2.10 2.47 6.50
N ILE A 36 -1.14 2.97 5.76
CA ILE A 36 -1.08 4.37 5.35
C ILE A 36 -1.38 4.45 3.85
N ILE A 37 -2.44 5.18 3.53
CA ILE A 37 -2.76 5.53 2.16
C ILE A 37 -1.95 6.78 1.81
N GLY A 38 -0.98 6.61 0.93
CA GLY A 38 -0.09 7.69 0.54
C GLY A 38 -0.37 8.26 -0.84
N PHE A 39 -1.29 7.63 -1.58
CA PHE A 39 -1.57 8.02 -2.95
C PHE A 39 -2.97 7.60 -3.38
N THR A 40 -3.66 8.44 -4.13
CA THR A 40 -4.96 8.15 -4.73
C THR A 40 -4.98 8.67 -6.16
N ALA A 41 -5.31 7.83 -7.12
CA ALA A 41 -5.46 8.21 -8.52
C ALA A 41 -6.32 7.20 -9.27
N ASP A 42 -6.78 7.59 -10.47
CA ASP A 42 -7.59 6.73 -11.31
C ASP A 42 -6.76 5.59 -11.90
N THR A 43 -7.40 4.44 -12.08
CA THR A 43 -6.77 3.29 -12.72
C THR A 43 -6.88 3.38 -14.24
N PHE A 44 -5.90 2.85 -14.97
CA PHE A 44 -6.00 2.68 -16.43
C PHE A 44 -6.26 1.23 -16.84
N GLU A 45 -6.30 0.33 -15.89
CA GLU A 45 -6.65 -1.09 -16.06
C GLU A 45 -7.35 -1.61 -14.80
N ASN A 46 -7.91 -2.81 -14.86
CA ASN A 46 -8.53 -3.44 -13.69
C ASN A 46 -7.45 -3.86 -12.70
N VAL A 47 -7.64 -3.50 -11.44
CA VAL A 47 -6.70 -3.78 -10.35
C VAL A 47 -7.45 -4.48 -9.24
N ASN A 48 -6.89 -5.56 -8.70
CA ASN A 48 -7.49 -6.29 -7.58
C ASN A 48 -6.90 -5.81 -6.25
N GLN A 49 -7.66 -5.98 -5.21
CA GLN A 49 -7.17 -5.73 -3.85
C GLN A 49 -5.90 -6.54 -3.60
N GLY A 50 -4.86 -5.88 -3.10
CA GLY A 50 -3.57 -6.50 -2.80
C GLY A 50 -2.61 -6.55 -3.98
N ASP A 51 -3.01 -6.14 -5.18
CA ASP A 51 -2.06 -6.01 -6.30
C ASP A 51 -1.02 -4.94 -6.01
N ALA A 52 0.24 -5.25 -6.30
CA ALA A 52 1.31 -4.27 -6.34
C ALA A 52 1.10 -3.34 -7.53
N VAL A 53 1.18 -2.03 -7.30
CA VAL A 53 0.82 -1.03 -8.32
C VAL A 53 1.92 -0.01 -8.54
N TYR A 54 1.94 0.56 -9.74
CA TYR A 54 2.79 1.68 -10.12
C TYR A 54 1.94 2.84 -10.64
N SER A 55 2.51 4.03 -10.66
CA SER A 55 1.90 5.19 -11.31
C SER A 55 2.57 5.39 -12.67
N ARG A 56 1.77 5.39 -13.72
CA ARG A 56 2.26 5.56 -15.09
C ARG A 56 2.78 6.98 -15.29
N SER A 57 4.01 7.10 -15.77
CA SER A 57 4.70 8.39 -15.89
C SER A 57 4.03 9.37 -16.85
N SER A 58 3.28 8.86 -17.84
CA SER A 58 2.66 9.70 -18.88
C SER A 58 1.43 10.48 -18.39
N ASP A 59 0.68 9.96 -17.42
CA ASP A 59 -0.59 10.56 -16.97
C ASP A 59 -0.90 10.38 -15.49
N GLY A 60 -0.01 9.74 -14.73
CA GLY A 60 -0.17 9.52 -13.30
C GLY A 60 -1.19 8.46 -12.91
N LYS A 61 -1.80 7.79 -13.87
CA LYS A 61 -2.79 6.74 -13.59
C LYS A 61 -2.13 5.47 -13.09
N ILE A 62 -2.91 4.69 -12.33
CA ILE A 62 -2.43 3.50 -11.64
C ILE A 62 -2.65 2.25 -12.49
N GLY A 63 -1.63 1.40 -12.53
CA GLY A 63 -1.70 0.05 -13.09
C GLY A 63 -0.90 -0.95 -12.27
N LYS A 64 -0.95 -2.21 -12.68
CA LYS A 64 -0.27 -3.30 -11.98
C LYS A 64 1.23 -3.28 -12.26
N ALA A 65 2.02 -3.25 -11.21
CA ALA A 65 3.48 -3.27 -11.29
C ALA A 65 4.00 -4.66 -11.68
N VAL A 66 5.11 -4.71 -12.41
CA VAL A 66 5.76 -5.97 -12.81
C VAL A 66 7.26 -5.75 -12.99
N ALA A 67 8.06 -6.77 -12.63
CA ALA A 67 9.51 -6.66 -12.58
C ALA A 67 10.25 -7.01 -13.88
N ASN A 68 9.55 -7.42 -14.92
CA ASN A 68 10.16 -7.88 -16.20
C ASN A 68 9.88 -6.97 -17.40
N ASP A 69 9.43 -5.76 -17.16
CA ASP A 69 9.06 -4.83 -18.24
C ASP A 69 9.94 -3.57 -18.15
N THR A 70 9.35 -2.40 -18.15
CA THR A 70 10.05 -1.12 -18.05
C THR A 70 10.34 -0.74 -16.60
N VAL A 71 11.28 0.17 -16.41
CA VAL A 71 11.55 0.74 -15.07
C VAL A 71 10.30 1.41 -14.50
N ASP A 72 9.49 2.02 -15.34
CA ASP A 72 8.22 2.65 -14.93
C ASP A 72 7.31 1.63 -14.24
N LYS A 73 7.08 0.49 -14.89
CA LYS A 73 6.26 -0.59 -14.32
C LYS A 73 6.90 -1.30 -13.14
N ALA A 74 8.22 -1.28 -13.05
CA ALA A 74 8.95 -1.85 -11.92
C ALA A 74 9.01 -0.89 -10.73
N THR A 75 8.70 0.40 -10.92
CA THR A 75 8.66 1.39 -9.85
C THR A 75 7.35 1.25 -9.07
N CYS A 76 7.30 0.21 -8.25
CA CYS A 76 6.16 -0.05 -7.38
C CYS A 76 6.00 1.09 -6.36
N ILE A 77 4.79 1.66 -6.26
CA ILE A 77 4.50 2.73 -5.30
C ILE A 77 3.70 2.25 -4.09
N GLY A 78 3.10 1.08 -4.17
CA GLY A 78 2.27 0.55 -3.10
C GLY A 78 1.42 -0.62 -3.54
N PHE A 79 0.36 -0.83 -2.79
CA PHE A 79 -0.60 -1.91 -3.01
C PHE A 79 -2.01 -1.37 -3.09
N ALA A 80 -2.81 -1.95 -3.95
CA ALA A 80 -4.21 -1.61 -4.09
C ALA A 80 -4.99 -1.95 -2.81
N ARG A 81 -5.65 -0.96 -2.24
CA ARG A 81 -6.46 -1.15 -1.04
C ARG A 81 -7.75 -1.94 -1.32
N THR A 82 -8.33 -1.74 -2.48
CA THR A 82 -9.59 -2.36 -2.91
C THR A 82 -9.51 -2.73 -4.38
N THR A 83 -10.38 -3.61 -4.82
CA THR A 83 -10.53 -3.92 -6.24
C THR A 83 -11.20 -2.76 -6.96
N LYS A 84 -10.67 -2.37 -8.10
CA LYS A 84 -11.17 -1.28 -8.95
C LYS A 84 -11.15 -1.66 -10.42
N SER A 85 -12.17 -1.21 -11.14
CA SER A 85 -12.22 -1.30 -12.60
C SER A 85 -11.48 -0.13 -13.23
N THR A 86 -11.16 -0.26 -14.51
CA THR A 86 -10.55 0.82 -15.29
C THR A 86 -11.32 2.13 -15.17
N GLY A 87 -10.63 3.19 -14.86
CA GLY A 87 -11.18 4.53 -14.71
C GLY A 87 -11.70 4.88 -13.32
N GLU A 88 -11.72 3.91 -12.40
CA GLU A 88 -12.12 4.19 -11.01
C GLU A 88 -10.95 4.67 -10.17
N SER A 89 -11.26 5.50 -9.19
CA SER A 89 -10.26 6.01 -8.26
C SER A 89 -9.85 4.94 -7.25
N LEU A 90 -8.56 4.75 -7.09
CA LEU A 90 -7.94 3.73 -6.23
C LEU A 90 -7.09 4.39 -5.15
N ASP A 91 -7.30 3.94 -3.91
CA ASP A 91 -6.40 4.25 -2.79
C ASP A 91 -5.25 3.25 -2.76
N VAL A 92 -4.04 3.76 -2.66
CA VAL A 92 -2.82 2.95 -2.63
C VAL A 92 -2.22 2.94 -1.23
N VAL A 93 -2.05 1.76 -0.67
CA VAL A 93 -1.35 1.56 0.60
C VAL A 93 0.15 1.63 0.34
N THR A 94 0.79 2.67 0.84
CA THR A 94 2.23 2.89 0.62
C THR A 94 3.10 2.40 1.77
N HIS A 95 2.54 2.27 2.96
CA HIS A 95 3.25 1.88 4.19
C HIS A 95 2.32 1.11 5.13
N GLY A 96 2.90 0.47 6.13
CA GLY A 96 2.18 -0.21 7.19
C GLY A 96 1.89 -1.66 6.87
N GLN A 97 0.76 -2.17 7.31
CA GLN A 97 0.40 -3.57 7.14
C GLN A 97 -0.63 -3.73 6.02
N LEU A 98 -0.35 -4.66 5.14
CA LEU A 98 -1.27 -5.09 4.10
C LEU A 98 -1.79 -6.48 4.45
N SER A 99 -3.12 -6.64 4.50
CA SER A 99 -3.76 -7.95 4.63
C SER A 99 -3.78 -8.63 3.27
N THR A 100 -3.23 -9.84 3.21
CA THR A 100 -3.21 -10.68 2.02
C THR A 100 -3.13 -12.15 2.49
N SER A 101 -2.87 -13.09 1.61
CA SER A 101 -2.82 -14.50 1.97
C SER A 101 -1.68 -15.22 1.26
N GLY A 102 -1.37 -16.44 1.71
CA GLY A 102 -0.36 -17.26 1.07
C GLY A 102 1.08 -16.82 1.34
N LEU A 103 1.30 -16.04 2.40
CA LEU A 103 2.63 -15.59 2.76
C LEU A 103 3.37 -16.63 3.62
N THR A 104 4.68 -16.64 3.49
CA THR A 104 5.56 -17.37 4.42
C THR A 104 6.04 -16.38 5.48
N ARG A 105 5.78 -16.68 6.75
CA ARG A 105 6.19 -15.84 7.88
C ARG A 105 7.68 -15.52 7.82
N ALA A 106 8.03 -14.30 8.12
CA ALA A 106 9.39 -13.77 8.14
C ALA A 106 10.11 -13.74 6.79
N ALA A 107 9.47 -14.17 5.70
CA ALA A 107 10.06 -14.08 4.37
C ALA A 107 10.00 -12.63 3.83
N SER A 108 11.01 -12.25 3.06
CA SER A 108 10.98 -11.03 2.26
C SER A 108 10.21 -11.29 0.97
N TYR A 109 9.50 -10.28 0.51
CA TYR A 109 8.72 -10.36 -0.74
C TYR A 109 9.20 -9.33 -1.73
N TYR A 110 9.15 -9.72 -2.99
CA TYR A 110 9.63 -8.96 -4.13
C TYR A 110 8.52 -8.84 -5.17
N LEU A 111 8.60 -7.82 -6.00
CA LEU A 111 7.72 -7.66 -7.14
C LEU A 111 7.94 -8.84 -8.11
N SER A 112 6.86 -9.44 -8.56
CA SER A 112 6.92 -10.58 -9.48
C SER A 112 7.36 -10.15 -10.89
N ALA A 113 8.19 -10.95 -11.52
CA ALA A 113 8.50 -10.83 -12.94
C ALA A 113 7.58 -11.71 -13.81
N ALA A 114 6.82 -12.61 -13.20
CA ALA A 114 5.97 -13.55 -13.94
C ALA A 114 4.54 -13.03 -14.12
N SER A 115 4.03 -12.27 -13.18
CA SER A 115 2.64 -11.81 -13.19
C SER A 115 2.55 -10.38 -12.67
N ALA A 116 1.92 -9.50 -13.44
CA ALA A 116 1.69 -8.11 -13.04
C ALA A 116 0.78 -8.05 -11.80
N GLY A 117 1.11 -7.19 -10.85
CA GLY A 117 0.42 -7.04 -9.58
C GLY A 117 0.82 -8.04 -8.51
N ALA A 118 1.47 -9.15 -8.86
CA ALA A 118 1.82 -10.20 -7.91
C ALA A 118 3.14 -9.93 -7.20
N ILE A 119 3.29 -10.57 -6.04
CA ILE A 119 4.54 -10.57 -5.28
C ILE A 119 5.03 -12.01 -5.09
N THR A 120 6.32 -12.17 -4.86
CA THR A 120 6.96 -13.48 -4.72
C THR A 120 8.01 -13.45 -3.62
N ALA A 121 8.18 -14.57 -2.92
CA ALA A 121 9.26 -14.73 -1.95
C ALA A 121 10.62 -15.03 -2.62
N THR A 122 10.60 -15.45 -3.90
CA THR A 122 11.81 -15.72 -4.67
C THR A 122 12.16 -14.48 -5.50
N PRO A 123 13.33 -13.86 -5.28
CA PRO A 123 13.73 -12.71 -6.09
C PRO A 123 13.79 -13.04 -7.58
N PRO A 124 13.34 -12.14 -8.47
CA PRO A 124 13.51 -12.33 -9.91
C PRO A 124 14.99 -12.52 -10.28
N THR A 125 15.29 -13.46 -11.16
CA THR A 125 16.68 -13.80 -11.54
C THR A 125 17.05 -13.47 -12.97
N GLY A 126 16.09 -13.05 -13.81
CA GLY A 126 16.37 -12.69 -15.21
C GLY A 126 17.30 -11.48 -15.32
N SER A 127 18.19 -11.51 -16.30
CA SER A 127 19.22 -10.46 -16.49
C SER A 127 18.64 -9.08 -16.84
N THR A 128 17.41 -9.02 -17.32
CA THR A 128 16.73 -7.74 -17.62
C THR A 128 15.65 -7.42 -16.59
N HIS A 129 15.51 -8.24 -15.55
CA HIS A 129 14.49 -8.03 -14.53
C HIS A 129 14.96 -7.01 -13.50
N TYR A 130 13.99 -6.37 -12.88
CA TYR A 130 14.21 -5.47 -11.76
C TYR A 130 14.05 -6.21 -10.46
N LEU A 131 14.98 -6.00 -9.54
CA LEU A 131 14.84 -6.44 -8.17
C LEU A 131 14.16 -5.31 -7.39
N VAL A 132 12.95 -5.54 -6.94
CA VAL A 132 12.17 -4.58 -6.14
C VAL A 132 11.65 -5.31 -4.92
N ARG A 133 12.22 -5.03 -3.77
CA ARG A 133 11.70 -5.55 -2.51
C ARG A 133 10.49 -4.71 -2.11
N VAL A 134 9.38 -5.36 -1.78
CA VAL A 134 8.12 -4.68 -1.47
C VAL A 134 7.73 -4.80 0.00
N GLY A 135 8.33 -5.73 0.73
CA GLY A 135 8.05 -5.87 2.15
C GLY A 135 8.52 -7.19 2.74
N ARG A 136 8.07 -7.44 3.97
CA ARG A 136 8.34 -8.67 4.70
C ARG A 136 7.07 -9.17 5.38
N ALA A 137 6.82 -10.46 5.32
CA ALA A 137 5.66 -11.05 5.96
C ALA A 137 5.83 -11.10 7.49
N SER A 138 4.89 -10.55 8.22
CA SER A 138 4.80 -10.69 9.68
C SER A 138 4.04 -11.95 10.07
N SER A 139 3.15 -12.41 9.20
CA SER A 139 2.39 -13.66 9.38
C SER A 139 2.11 -14.27 8.00
N THR A 140 1.30 -15.32 7.97
CA THR A 140 0.86 -15.94 6.70
C THR A 140 -0.19 -15.10 5.97
N THR A 141 -0.70 -14.06 6.61
CA THR A 141 -1.77 -13.22 6.08
C THR A 141 -1.47 -11.72 6.15
N GLN A 142 -0.28 -11.33 6.60
CA GLN A 142 0.07 -9.92 6.73
C GLN A 142 1.47 -9.63 6.22
N LEU A 143 1.57 -8.64 5.35
CA LEU A 143 2.82 -8.09 4.82
C LEU A 143 3.07 -6.72 5.44
N ILE A 144 4.25 -6.51 6.00
CA ILE A 144 4.74 -5.19 6.36
C ILE A 144 5.30 -4.56 5.08
N VAL A 145 4.61 -3.52 4.61
CA VAL A 145 4.95 -2.83 3.37
C VAL A 145 6.16 -1.94 3.59
N LYS A 146 7.22 -2.20 2.82
CA LYS A 146 8.43 -1.38 2.75
C LYS A 146 9.02 -1.53 1.37
N ILE A 147 8.70 -0.60 0.50
CA ILE A 147 9.06 -0.67 -0.92
C ILE A 147 10.42 -0.02 -1.13
N GLU A 148 11.27 -0.70 -1.86
CA GLU A 148 12.61 -0.24 -2.24
C GLU A 148 12.61 0.14 -3.73
N ALA A 149 13.58 0.98 -4.11
CA ALA A 149 13.74 1.38 -5.50
C ALA A 149 14.13 0.18 -6.39
N PRO A 150 13.69 0.16 -7.66
CA PRO A 150 14.06 -0.91 -8.58
C PRO A 150 15.55 -0.93 -8.88
N ILE A 151 16.15 -2.11 -8.84
CA ILE A 151 17.54 -2.35 -9.19
C ILE A 151 17.56 -3.27 -10.41
N VAL A 152 18.19 -2.84 -11.48
CA VAL A 152 18.37 -3.69 -12.67
C VAL A 152 19.32 -4.82 -12.35
N ARG A 153 18.96 -6.03 -12.72
CA ARG A 153 19.86 -7.18 -12.63
C ARG A 153 20.58 -7.36 -13.98
N ASN A 154 21.88 -7.44 -13.89
CA ASN A 154 22.78 -7.68 -15.04
C ASN A 154 23.17 -9.14 -15.09
#